data_8e11e68557fddb0178eea95272a63dca
#
_entry.id   8e11e68557fddb0178eea95272a63dca
#
_cell.length_a   1.000
_cell.length_b   1.000
_cell.length_c   1.000
_cell.angle_alpha   90.00
_cell.angle_beta   90.00
_cell.angle_gamma   90.00
#
_symmetry.space_group_name_H-M   'P 1'
#
loop_
_entity.id
_entity.type
_entity.pdbx_description
1 polymer ?
#
loop_
_entity_poly.entity_id
_entity_poly.type
_entity_poly.pdbx_seq_one_letter_code
_entity_poly.pdbx_strand_id
1 'polypeptide(L)'
;MHPGWLSNAYLVADEPGGTAVFVDSGAPLGPLFDVVTREGLTVTHLLTTHADPDHIAGDGEILRRFDVPVVKGQLETGGLRVDALPTPGHKDDHLAFVVNETVCFSGDVLFRDAVGGGDFAQIRRSVMDVLMALPPETRVLPGHTEETTIGREWEENPFVRVWRGVEAVGTEPCRVGGREATLVVWSPDYDGKGKAWVRFDDGTDAIVGGSRVERLG
;
A
#
# COMPACT_ATOMS: atom_id res chain seq x y z
N MET A 1 -2.66 -12.75 4.41
CA MET A 1 -3.78 -11.78 4.29
C MET A 1 -4.81 -12.06 5.36
N HIS A 2 -5.37 -11.02 5.99
CA HIS A 2 -6.40 -11.15 7.02
C HIS A 2 -7.77 -11.47 6.38
N PRO A 3 -8.54 -12.47 6.87
CA PRO A 3 -9.76 -12.89 6.20
C PRO A 3 -10.91 -11.87 6.23
N GLY A 4 -10.91 -10.94 7.17
CA GLY A 4 -11.96 -9.92 7.29
C GLY A 4 -11.53 -8.55 6.75
N TRP A 5 -10.29 -8.12 7.01
CA TRP A 5 -9.75 -6.85 6.54
C TRP A 5 -9.05 -6.95 5.19
N LEU A 6 -8.68 -8.16 4.78
CA LEU A 6 -7.91 -8.42 3.56
C LEU A 6 -6.54 -7.71 3.55
N SER A 7 -6.03 -7.34 4.73
CA SER A 7 -4.73 -6.71 4.90
C SER A 7 -3.60 -7.74 4.91
N ASN A 8 -2.42 -7.30 4.57
CA ASN A 8 -1.19 -8.07 4.58
C ASN A 8 -0.35 -7.75 5.84
N ALA A 9 0.53 -8.68 6.18
CA ALA A 9 1.66 -8.48 7.08
C ALA A 9 2.85 -9.22 6.47
N TYR A 10 4.04 -8.69 6.66
CA TYR A 10 5.24 -9.23 6.01
C TYR A 10 6.34 -9.49 7.02
N LEU A 11 7.17 -10.49 6.71
CA LEU A 11 8.43 -10.76 7.37
C LEU A 11 9.53 -10.70 6.31
N VAL A 12 10.51 -9.87 6.54
CA VAL A 12 11.67 -9.70 5.65
C VAL A 12 12.91 -10.13 6.39
N ALA A 13 13.70 -11.02 5.80
CA ALA A 13 14.95 -11.49 6.36
C ALA A 13 16.08 -11.32 5.34
N ASP A 14 17.29 -11.10 5.83
CA ASP A 14 18.51 -11.02 5.00
C ASP A 14 18.95 -12.40 4.50
N GLU A 15 18.98 -13.40 5.40
CA GLU A 15 19.33 -14.77 5.07
C GLU A 15 18.75 -15.76 6.11
N PRO A 16 18.69 -17.06 5.83
CA PRO A 16 18.34 -18.07 6.83
C PRO A 16 19.27 -18.01 8.04
N GLY A 17 18.71 -18.00 9.24
CA GLY A 17 19.44 -17.81 10.50
C GLY A 17 19.89 -16.39 10.78
N GLY A 18 19.59 -15.46 9.89
CA GLY A 18 20.02 -14.06 9.94
C GLY A 18 19.02 -13.15 10.67
N THR A 19 19.03 -11.90 10.24
CA THR A 19 18.22 -10.82 10.83
C THR A 19 16.91 -10.64 10.06
N ALA A 20 15.81 -10.38 10.79
CA ALA A 20 14.52 -10.12 10.19
C ALA A 20 13.82 -8.90 10.81
N VAL A 21 12.92 -8.30 10.02
CA VAL A 21 12.00 -7.25 10.44
C VAL A 21 10.58 -7.61 10.01
N PHE A 22 9.60 -7.20 10.83
CA PHE A 22 8.20 -7.22 10.40
C PHE A 22 7.84 -5.91 9.70
N VAL A 23 6.92 -5.97 8.74
CA VAL A 23 6.28 -4.80 8.12
C VAL A 23 4.78 -4.97 8.21
N ASP A 24 4.14 -4.09 8.94
CA ASP A 24 2.74 -4.14 9.35
C ASP A 24 2.38 -5.46 10.09
N SER A 25 1.23 -5.50 10.72
CA SER A 25 0.84 -6.63 11.56
C SER A 25 -0.65 -6.97 11.49
N GLY A 26 -1.34 -6.50 10.46
CA GLY A 26 -2.79 -6.65 10.35
C GLY A 26 -3.26 -8.05 9.95
N ALA A 27 -2.40 -8.85 9.31
CA ALA A 27 -2.71 -10.23 8.96
C ALA A 27 -2.42 -11.21 10.11
N PRO A 28 -2.94 -12.46 10.09
CA PRO A 28 -2.60 -13.49 11.06
C PRO A 28 -1.08 -13.75 11.11
N LEU A 29 -0.46 -13.57 12.26
CA LEU A 29 0.99 -13.61 12.43
C LEU A 29 1.55 -15.03 12.64
N GLY A 30 0.71 -16.01 13.00
CA GLY A 30 1.14 -17.39 13.25
C GLY A 30 2.05 -17.97 12.17
N PRO A 31 1.69 -17.94 10.89
CA PRO A 31 2.54 -18.44 9.81
C PRO A 31 3.91 -17.74 9.72
N LEU A 32 3.97 -16.44 10.03
CA LEU A 32 5.22 -15.67 10.03
C LEU A 32 6.10 -16.05 11.23
N PHE A 33 5.51 -16.28 12.41
CA PHE A 33 6.24 -16.77 13.59
C PHE A 33 6.78 -18.18 13.38
N ASP A 34 6.06 -19.03 12.64
CA ASP A 34 6.55 -20.36 12.27
C ASP A 34 7.79 -20.25 11.35
N VAL A 35 7.81 -19.28 10.43
CA VAL A 35 8.99 -18.99 9.59
C VAL A 35 10.15 -18.52 10.46
N VAL A 36 9.94 -17.56 11.38
CA VAL A 36 10.98 -17.09 12.32
C VAL A 36 11.62 -18.25 13.05
N THR A 37 10.79 -19.17 13.57
CA THR A 37 11.28 -20.33 14.33
C THR A 37 12.01 -21.33 13.44
N ARG A 38 11.43 -21.68 12.29
CA ARG A 38 11.97 -22.67 11.36
C ARG A 38 13.30 -22.25 10.76
N GLU A 39 13.42 -20.99 10.37
CA GLU A 39 14.63 -20.44 9.76
C GLU A 39 15.65 -19.91 10.78
N GLY A 40 15.32 -19.94 12.09
CA GLY A 40 16.21 -19.45 13.16
C GLY A 40 16.49 -17.95 13.09
N LEU A 41 15.51 -17.15 12.66
CA LEU A 41 15.67 -15.71 12.45
C LEU A 41 15.72 -14.90 13.75
N THR A 42 16.54 -13.87 13.78
CA THR A 42 16.57 -12.87 14.85
C THR A 42 15.73 -11.66 14.41
N VAL A 43 14.53 -11.52 14.99
CA VAL A 43 13.68 -10.34 14.75
C VAL A 43 14.24 -9.16 15.52
N THR A 44 14.39 -8.01 14.85
CA THR A 44 15.02 -6.82 15.43
C THR A 44 14.10 -5.60 15.50
N HIS A 45 13.13 -5.47 14.57
CA HIS A 45 12.26 -4.30 14.47
C HIS A 45 10.89 -4.66 13.91
N LEU A 46 9.91 -3.80 14.21
CA LEU A 46 8.63 -3.72 13.54
C LEU A 46 8.55 -2.37 12.80
N LEU A 47 8.30 -2.42 11.51
CA LEU A 47 8.03 -1.25 10.66
C LEU A 47 6.52 -1.11 10.49
N THR A 48 5.98 0.10 10.63
CA THR A 48 4.55 0.36 10.46
C THR A 48 4.36 1.42 9.38
N THR A 49 3.68 1.06 8.28
CA THR A 49 3.43 1.99 7.18
C THR A 49 2.52 3.14 7.60
N HIS A 50 1.46 2.83 8.33
CA HIS A 50 0.52 3.79 8.93
C HIS A 50 -0.30 3.13 10.06
N ALA A 51 -0.99 3.93 10.87
CA ALA A 51 -1.60 3.47 12.12
C ALA A 51 -3.10 3.08 11.99
N ASP A 52 -3.54 2.57 10.84
CA ASP A 52 -4.89 2.03 10.74
C ASP A 52 -5.01 0.65 11.42
N PRO A 53 -6.16 0.34 12.03
CA PRO A 53 -6.34 -0.89 12.83
C PRO A 53 -5.96 -2.17 12.10
N ASP A 54 -6.20 -2.23 10.81
CA ASP A 54 -5.87 -3.38 9.97
C ASP A 54 -4.41 -3.46 9.54
N HIS A 55 -3.56 -2.53 9.98
CA HIS A 55 -2.11 -2.57 9.83
C HIS A 55 -1.35 -2.77 11.15
N ILE A 56 -1.98 -2.44 12.28
CA ILE A 56 -1.32 -2.48 13.59
C ILE A 56 -1.94 -3.47 14.60
N ALA A 57 -2.95 -4.22 14.20
CA ALA A 57 -3.71 -5.09 15.13
C ALA A 57 -2.83 -6.12 15.86
N GLY A 58 -1.77 -6.59 15.22
CA GLY A 58 -0.84 -7.57 15.79
C GLY A 58 0.40 -6.98 16.46
N ASP A 59 0.59 -5.65 16.45
CA ASP A 59 1.80 -4.99 17.00
C ASP A 59 2.10 -5.49 18.42
N GLY A 60 1.10 -5.48 19.30
CA GLY A 60 1.26 -5.92 20.66
C GLY A 60 1.71 -7.39 20.82
N GLU A 61 1.42 -8.25 19.87
CA GLU A 61 1.89 -9.64 19.87
C GLU A 61 3.36 -9.71 19.47
N ILE A 62 3.76 -9.01 18.39
CA ILE A 62 5.16 -8.93 17.94
C ILE A 62 6.04 -8.35 19.03
N LEU A 63 5.64 -7.20 19.60
CA LEU A 63 6.41 -6.50 20.63
C LEU A 63 6.62 -7.35 21.89
N ARG A 64 5.57 -8.05 22.36
CA ARG A 64 5.71 -8.94 23.53
C ARG A 64 6.58 -10.17 23.23
N ARG A 65 6.55 -10.68 22.01
CA ARG A 65 7.26 -11.91 21.66
C ARG A 65 8.75 -11.69 21.44
N PHE A 66 9.13 -10.57 20.86
CA PHE A 66 10.50 -10.32 20.39
C PHE A 66 11.20 -9.18 21.12
N ASP A 67 10.47 -8.39 21.94
CA ASP A 67 11.00 -7.21 22.66
C ASP A 67 11.74 -6.23 21.73
N VAL A 68 11.08 -5.86 20.63
CA VAL A 68 11.66 -5.03 19.56
C VAL A 68 10.98 -3.68 19.47
N PRO A 69 11.69 -2.62 19.01
CA PRO A 69 11.08 -1.32 18.78
C PRO A 69 10.21 -1.28 17.51
N VAL A 70 9.21 -0.37 17.52
CA VAL A 70 8.52 0.09 16.30
C VAL A 70 9.32 1.24 15.71
N VAL A 71 9.63 1.15 14.40
CA VAL A 71 10.39 2.18 13.69
C VAL A 71 9.55 2.79 12.58
N LYS A 72 9.55 4.13 12.54
CA LYS A 72 8.98 4.97 11.48
C LYS A 72 10.10 5.80 10.85
N GLY A 73 11.04 5.17 10.16
CA GLY A 73 12.20 5.85 9.60
C GLY A 73 13.18 4.90 8.93
N GLN A 74 14.32 5.45 8.54
CA GLN A 74 15.42 4.66 8.00
C GLN A 74 15.98 3.70 9.05
N LEU A 75 16.42 2.52 8.60
CA LEU A 75 16.95 1.49 9.47
C LEU A 75 18.05 0.70 8.74
N GLU A 76 19.13 0.38 9.45
CA GLU A 76 20.07 -0.64 9.05
C GLU A 76 20.17 -1.68 10.16
N THR A 77 19.96 -2.97 9.83
CA THR A 77 20.01 -4.07 10.78
C THR A 77 20.38 -5.37 10.08
N GLY A 78 21.42 -6.07 10.54
CA GLY A 78 21.97 -7.22 9.81
C GLY A 78 22.34 -6.83 8.38
N GLY A 79 21.92 -7.64 7.42
CA GLY A 79 22.04 -7.36 5.98
C GLY A 79 20.87 -6.56 5.38
N LEU A 80 19.97 -6.00 6.22
CA LEU A 80 18.82 -5.22 5.76
C LEU A 80 19.10 -3.72 5.87
N ARG A 81 18.99 -3.02 4.76
CA ARG A 81 18.89 -1.57 4.68
C ARG A 81 17.46 -1.19 4.31
N VAL A 82 16.83 -0.37 5.14
CA VAL A 82 15.46 0.09 4.94
C VAL A 82 15.46 1.61 4.77
N ASP A 83 15.01 2.06 3.63
CA ASP A 83 14.73 3.48 3.36
C ASP A 83 13.24 3.74 3.56
N ALA A 84 12.91 4.74 4.39
CA ALA A 84 11.52 5.16 4.63
C ALA A 84 11.19 6.36 3.74
N LEU A 85 10.23 6.18 2.85
CA LEU A 85 9.77 7.20 1.91
C LEU A 85 8.45 7.80 2.39
N PRO A 86 8.36 9.10 2.71
CA PRO A 86 7.09 9.75 2.98
C PRO A 86 6.15 9.66 1.78
N THR A 87 5.00 9.06 1.98
CA THR A 87 3.95 8.86 0.97
C THR A 87 2.58 9.25 1.51
N PRO A 88 2.39 10.54 1.89
CA PRO A 88 1.13 11.01 2.47
C PRO A 88 -0.01 10.93 1.45
N GLY A 89 -1.23 10.96 1.98
CA GLY A 89 -2.48 11.03 1.21
C GLY A 89 -3.54 10.07 1.70
N HIS A 90 -3.21 8.80 1.94
CA HIS A 90 -4.07 7.89 2.68
C HIS A 90 -4.13 8.30 4.17
N LYS A 91 -2.96 8.52 4.76
CA LYS A 91 -2.74 9.20 6.05
C LYS A 91 -1.63 10.23 5.90
N ASP A 92 -1.63 11.24 6.78
CA ASP A 92 -0.61 12.30 6.75
C ASP A 92 0.79 11.77 7.08
N ASP A 93 0.87 10.77 7.96
CA ASP A 93 2.12 10.14 8.42
C ASP A 93 2.47 8.83 7.69
N HIS A 94 1.81 8.57 6.55
CA HIS A 94 2.02 7.33 5.79
C HIS A 94 3.44 7.25 5.22
N LEU A 95 4.05 6.06 5.36
CA LEU A 95 5.38 5.71 4.85
C LEU A 95 5.30 4.49 3.93
N ALA A 96 6.04 4.53 2.84
CA ALA A 96 6.47 3.33 2.15
C ALA A 96 7.89 2.97 2.59
N PHE A 97 8.20 1.67 2.70
CA PHE A 97 9.53 1.19 3.05
C PHE A 97 10.17 0.49 1.86
N VAL A 98 11.38 0.89 1.49
CA VAL A 98 12.17 0.22 0.46
C VAL A 98 13.29 -0.56 1.13
N VAL A 99 13.35 -1.88 0.90
CA VAL A 99 14.35 -2.76 1.47
C VAL A 99 15.34 -3.18 0.41
N ASN A 100 16.63 -2.94 0.69
CA ASN A 100 17.77 -3.28 -0.16
C ASN A 100 17.58 -2.83 -1.62
N GLU A 101 16.92 -1.69 -1.85
CA GLU A 101 16.64 -1.08 -3.16
C GLU A 101 15.84 -1.99 -4.14
N THR A 102 15.31 -3.12 -3.66
CA THR A 102 14.69 -4.16 -4.51
C THR A 102 13.21 -4.39 -4.21
N VAL A 103 12.77 -4.14 -2.98
CA VAL A 103 11.40 -4.41 -2.52
C VAL A 103 10.82 -3.19 -1.86
N CYS A 104 9.64 -2.75 -2.29
CA CYS A 104 8.89 -1.64 -1.72
C CYS A 104 7.61 -2.14 -1.04
N PHE A 105 7.45 -1.87 0.24
CA PHE A 105 6.22 -2.03 0.99
C PHE A 105 5.44 -0.73 0.88
N SER A 106 4.45 -0.70 0.00
CA SER A 106 3.73 0.54 -0.36
C SER A 106 2.61 0.91 0.60
N GLY A 107 2.31 0.09 1.61
CA GLY A 107 1.14 0.27 2.46
C GLY A 107 -0.12 0.51 1.62
N ASP A 108 -0.89 1.54 1.98
CA ASP A 108 -2.17 1.83 1.35
C ASP A 108 -2.13 3.01 0.36
N VAL A 109 -1.01 3.15 -0.37
CA VAL A 109 -0.88 4.20 -1.39
C VAL A 109 -0.89 3.64 -2.80
N LEU A 110 -0.21 2.53 -3.06
CA LEU A 110 -0.17 1.87 -4.38
C LEU A 110 -0.51 0.39 -4.21
N PHE A 111 -1.48 -0.08 -4.98
CA PHE A 111 -1.90 -1.47 -5.07
C PHE A 111 -1.73 -1.99 -6.50
N ARG A 112 -1.86 -3.28 -6.68
CA ARG A 112 -1.99 -3.86 -8.00
C ARG A 112 -3.28 -3.35 -8.67
N ASP A 113 -3.13 -2.67 -9.79
CA ASP A 113 -4.19 -2.08 -10.63
C ASP A 113 -4.97 -0.93 -9.96
N ALA A 114 -4.63 -0.52 -8.73
CA ALA A 114 -5.37 0.52 -8.01
C ALA A 114 -4.42 1.40 -7.18
N VAL A 115 -5.01 2.43 -6.55
CA VAL A 115 -4.32 3.32 -5.59
C VAL A 115 -5.18 3.51 -4.36
N GLY A 116 -4.58 3.95 -3.26
CA GLY A 116 -5.28 4.22 -2.01
C GLY A 116 -6.32 5.33 -2.08
N GLY A 117 -7.31 5.26 -1.21
CA GLY A 117 -8.22 6.38 -0.97
C GLY A 117 -7.60 7.41 -0.03
N GLY A 118 -8.09 8.66 -0.08
CA GLY A 118 -7.61 9.74 0.77
C GLY A 118 -7.55 11.08 0.06
N ASP A 119 -6.60 11.94 0.43
CA ASP A 119 -6.37 13.19 -0.29
C ASP A 119 -5.84 12.91 -1.70
N PHE A 120 -6.64 13.25 -2.70
CA PHE A 120 -6.34 12.94 -4.11
C PHE A 120 -5.00 13.52 -4.57
N ALA A 121 -4.71 14.78 -4.23
CA ALA A 121 -3.51 15.46 -4.71
C ALA A 121 -2.25 14.90 -4.05
N GLN A 122 -2.34 14.50 -2.78
CA GLN A 122 -1.25 13.87 -2.05
C GLN A 122 -1.02 12.43 -2.55
N ILE A 123 -2.08 11.60 -2.70
CA ILE A 123 -1.96 10.24 -3.27
C ILE A 123 -1.29 10.29 -4.65
N ARG A 124 -1.77 11.18 -5.53
CA ARG A 124 -1.17 11.32 -6.86
C ARG A 124 0.32 11.66 -6.79
N ARG A 125 0.71 12.62 -5.93
CA ARG A 125 2.14 12.97 -5.75
C ARG A 125 2.94 11.80 -5.18
N SER A 126 2.44 11.14 -4.14
CA SER A 126 3.10 10.00 -3.52
C SER A 126 3.32 8.85 -4.51
N VAL A 127 2.33 8.57 -5.36
CA VAL A 127 2.47 7.56 -6.41
C VAL A 127 3.42 8.04 -7.50
N MET A 128 3.15 9.20 -8.13
CA MET A 128 3.83 9.59 -9.37
C MET A 128 5.25 10.13 -9.14
N ASP A 129 5.47 10.90 -8.06
CA ASP A 129 6.73 11.60 -7.84
C ASP A 129 7.66 10.83 -6.88
N VAL A 130 7.11 9.87 -6.08
CA VAL A 130 7.91 9.08 -5.13
C VAL A 130 8.01 7.63 -5.57
N LEU A 131 6.88 6.90 -5.67
CA LEU A 131 6.93 5.46 -5.94
C LEU A 131 7.31 5.16 -7.38
N MET A 132 6.78 5.89 -8.37
CA MET A 132 7.12 5.69 -9.78
C MET A 132 8.53 6.17 -10.15
N ALA A 133 9.26 6.81 -9.23
CA ALA A 133 10.67 7.12 -9.38
C ALA A 133 11.61 5.94 -9.02
N LEU A 134 11.08 4.88 -8.40
CA LEU A 134 11.82 3.65 -8.11
C LEU A 134 12.10 2.87 -9.40
N PRO A 135 13.16 2.03 -9.42
CA PRO A 135 13.45 1.19 -10.58
C PRO A 135 12.25 0.32 -11.00
N PRO A 136 12.02 0.11 -12.30
CA PRO A 136 10.85 -0.64 -12.79
C PRO A 136 10.77 -2.08 -12.26
N GLU A 137 11.92 -2.71 -11.97
CA GLU A 137 12.03 -4.06 -11.42
C GLU A 137 11.73 -4.13 -9.92
N THR A 138 11.59 -2.99 -9.22
CA THR A 138 11.26 -2.97 -7.80
C THR A 138 9.94 -3.69 -7.56
N ARG A 139 9.98 -4.75 -6.76
CA ARG A 139 8.79 -5.47 -6.31
C ARG A 139 8.00 -4.59 -5.36
N VAL A 140 6.68 -4.54 -5.53
CA VAL A 140 5.77 -3.80 -4.65
C VAL A 140 4.93 -4.79 -3.87
N LEU A 141 5.01 -4.72 -2.56
CA LEU A 141 4.26 -5.51 -1.58
C LEU A 141 3.29 -4.56 -0.86
N PRO A 142 2.03 -4.49 -1.31
CA PRO A 142 1.06 -3.52 -0.80
C PRO A 142 0.41 -3.96 0.52
N GLY A 143 -0.24 -3.02 1.20
CA GLY A 143 -1.03 -3.30 2.40
C GLY A 143 -2.20 -4.26 2.15
N HIS A 144 -2.74 -4.25 0.94
CA HIS A 144 -3.77 -5.16 0.44
C HIS A 144 -3.39 -5.70 -0.93
N THR A 145 -4.09 -6.73 -1.41
CA THR A 145 -3.89 -7.39 -2.70
C THR A 145 -2.59 -8.20 -2.81
N GLU A 146 -2.34 -8.66 -4.01
CA GLU A 146 -1.15 -9.41 -4.41
C GLU A 146 0.01 -8.46 -4.70
N GLU A 147 1.22 -9.02 -4.72
CA GLU A 147 2.41 -8.29 -5.15
C GLU A 147 2.32 -7.85 -6.61
N THR A 148 3.05 -6.78 -6.91
CA THR A 148 3.23 -6.26 -8.26
C THR A 148 4.66 -5.70 -8.43
N THR A 149 4.91 -4.93 -9.47
CA THR A 149 6.16 -4.20 -9.68
C THR A 149 5.89 -2.76 -10.10
N ILE A 150 6.86 -1.88 -9.86
CA ILE A 150 6.77 -0.48 -10.31
C ILE A 150 6.55 -0.41 -11.82
N GLY A 151 7.30 -1.20 -12.60
CA GLY A 151 7.17 -1.21 -14.06
C GLY A 151 5.79 -1.69 -14.53
N ARG A 152 5.21 -2.71 -13.89
CA ARG A 152 3.86 -3.15 -14.21
C ARG A 152 2.83 -2.06 -13.89
N GLU A 153 2.89 -1.47 -12.70
CA GLU A 153 1.94 -0.41 -12.35
C GLU A 153 2.12 0.86 -13.20
N TRP A 154 3.33 1.16 -13.64
CA TRP A 154 3.56 2.22 -14.61
C TRP A 154 2.83 1.98 -15.93
N GLU A 155 2.82 0.74 -16.45
CA GLU A 155 2.24 0.43 -17.76
C GLU A 155 0.75 0.03 -17.70
N GLU A 156 0.29 -0.58 -16.61
CA GLU A 156 -1.03 -1.22 -16.56
C GLU A 156 -2.02 -0.55 -15.59
N ASN A 157 -1.54 0.14 -14.53
CA ASN A 157 -2.44 0.74 -13.54
C ASN A 157 -3.30 1.85 -14.17
N PRO A 158 -4.65 1.74 -14.16
CA PRO A 158 -5.52 2.70 -14.82
C PRO A 158 -5.39 4.13 -14.31
N PHE A 159 -5.15 4.32 -13.01
CA PHE A 159 -4.93 5.65 -12.42
C PHE A 159 -3.63 6.27 -12.95
N VAL A 160 -2.54 5.51 -12.94
CA VAL A 160 -1.22 5.95 -13.40
C VAL A 160 -1.28 6.27 -14.90
N ARG A 161 -1.94 5.45 -15.71
CA ARG A 161 -2.10 5.66 -17.15
C ARG A 161 -2.82 6.97 -17.48
N VAL A 162 -3.91 7.28 -16.75
CA VAL A 162 -4.62 8.56 -16.90
C VAL A 162 -3.77 9.73 -16.41
N TRP A 163 -3.06 9.58 -15.28
CA TRP A 163 -2.15 10.65 -14.79
C TRP A 163 -0.99 10.94 -15.74
N ARG A 164 -0.51 9.94 -16.46
CA ARG A 164 0.51 10.07 -17.52
C ARG A 164 -0.07 10.67 -18.81
N GLY A 165 -1.38 10.74 -18.97
CA GLY A 165 -2.04 11.18 -20.21
C GLY A 165 -1.96 10.19 -21.37
N VAL A 166 -1.63 8.90 -21.10
CA VAL A 166 -1.60 7.84 -22.11
C VAL A 166 -2.95 7.13 -22.25
N GLU A 167 -3.85 7.37 -21.32
CA GLU A 167 -5.24 6.92 -21.37
C GLU A 167 -6.17 8.12 -21.19
N ALA A 168 -7.30 8.11 -21.89
CA ALA A 168 -8.28 9.19 -21.82
C ALA A 168 -9.03 9.15 -20.49
N VAL A 169 -9.36 10.32 -19.97
CA VAL A 169 -10.26 10.45 -18.82
C VAL A 169 -11.66 9.93 -19.16
N GLY A 170 -12.25 9.16 -18.27
CA GLY A 170 -13.64 8.75 -18.38
C GLY A 170 -14.60 9.95 -18.30
N THR A 171 -15.77 9.78 -18.89
CA THR A 171 -16.82 10.84 -18.97
C THR A 171 -18.19 10.32 -18.54
N GLU A 172 -18.27 9.14 -17.93
CA GLU A 172 -19.53 8.52 -17.50
C GLU A 172 -20.11 9.30 -16.30
N PRO A 173 -21.39 9.74 -16.37
CA PRO A 173 -22.01 10.41 -15.26
C PRO A 173 -22.29 9.43 -14.10
N CYS A 174 -22.05 9.88 -12.88
CA CYS A 174 -22.27 9.08 -11.67
C CYS A 174 -22.68 9.95 -10.49
N ARG A 175 -22.99 9.29 -9.36
CA ARG A 175 -23.18 9.96 -8.06
C ARG A 175 -22.33 9.31 -7.00
N VAL A 176 -21.86 10.15 -6.07
CA VAL A 176 -21.14 9.69 -4.87
C VAL A 176 -21.71 10.44 -3.66
N GLY A 177 -22.32 9.70 -2.73
CA GLY A 177 -22.93 10.29 -1.55
C GLY A 177 -24.04 11.33 -1.89
N GLY A 178 -24.79 11.09 -2.97
CA GLY A 178 -25.85 11.98 -3.45
C GLY A 178 -25.36 13.19 -4.26
N ARG A 179 -24.06 13.41 -4.42
CA ARG A 179 -23.47 14.49 -5.25
C ARG A 179 -23.22 13.97 -6.67
N GLU A 180 -23.53 14.79 -7.65
CA GLU A 180 -23.22 14.52 -9.05
C GLU A 180 -21.71 14.60 -9.30
N ALA A 181 -21.23 13.71 -10.15
CA ALA A 181 -19.82 13.58 -10.49
C ALA A 181 -19.64 12.88 -11.85
N THR A 182 -18.45 12.95 -12.38
CA THR A 182 -17.99 12.19 -13.54
C THR A 182 -17.06 11.07 -13.08
N LEU A 183 -17.31 9.84 -13.52
CA LEU A 183 -16.40 8.72 -13.32
C LEU A 183 -15.23 8.85 -14.29
N VAL A 184 -14.05 9.13 -13.74
CA VAL A 184 -12.81 9.35 -14.50
C VAL A 184 -12.04 8.06 -14.72
N VAL A 185 -11.90 7.25 -13.65
CA VAL A 185 -11.24 5.93 -13.68
C VAL A 185 -12.07 4.95 -12.85
N TRP A 186 -12.15 3.72 -13.32
CA TRP A 186 -12.62 2.57 -12.56
C TRP A 186 -11.60 1.45 -12.66
N SER A 187 -11.26 0.83 -11.53
CA SER A 187 -10.39 -0.33 -11.48
C SER A 187 -10.88 -1.39 -10.50
N PRO A 188 -10.57 -2.66 -10.70
CA PRO A 188 -10.70 -3.67 -9.66
C PRO A 188 -10.01 -3.24 -8.36
N ASP A 189 -10.51 -3.73 -7.22
CA ASP A 189 -9.90 -3.50 -5.91
C ASP A 189 -9.99 -4.79 -5.08
N TYR A 190 -9.18 -4.88 -4.01
CA TYR A 190 -9.03 -6.05 -3.17
C TYR A 190 -10.33 -6.55 -2.53
N ASP A 191 -11.30 -5.68 -2.32
CA ASP A 191 -12.60 -6.02 -1.72
C ASP A 191 -13.65 -6.48 -2.75
N GLY A 192 -13.29 -6.56 -4.04
CA GLY A 192 -14.17 -6.93 -5.15
C GLY A 192 -15.19 -5.86 -5.54
N LYS A 193 -15.18 -4.67 -4.90
CA LYS A 193 -16.14 -3.60 -5.16
C LYS A 193 -15.59 -2.50 -6.08
N GLY A 194 -14.28 -2.57 -6.36
CA GLY A 194 -13.57 -1.64 -7.21
C GLY A 194 -13.13 -0.37 -6.50
N LYS A 195 -12.23 0.36 -7.16
CA LYS A 195 -11.74 1.69 -6.79
C LYS A 195 -12.07 2.65 -7.92
N ALA A 196 -12.49 3.86 -7.58
CA ALA A 196 -12.87 4.85 -8.56
C ALA A 196 -12.19 6.20 -8.29
N TRP A 197 -11.71 6.83 -9.33
CA TRP A 197 -11.48 8.27 -9.35
C TRP A 197 -12.71 8.95 -9.92
N VAL A 198 -13.29 9.86 -9.17
CA VAL A 198 -14.42 10.68 -9.59
C VAL A 198 -14.06 12.16 -9.56
N ARG A 199 -14.65 12.92 -10.48
CA ARG A 199 -14.57 14.38 -10.51
C ARG A 199 -15.95 14.96 -10.28
N PHE A 200 -16.10 15.75 -9.22
CA PHE A 200 -17.33 16.47 -8.91
C PHE A 200 -17.51 17.69 -9.82
N ASP A 201 -18.76 18.22 -9.91
CA ASP A 201 -19.08 19.38 -10.75
C ASP A 201 -18.35 20.66 -10.36
N ASP A 202 -17.90 20.76 -9.09
CA ASP A 202 -17.06 21.86 -8.61
C ASP A 202 -15.59 21.74 -9.01
N GLY A 203 -15.22 20.69 -9.78
CA GLY A 203 -13.88 20.39 -10.22
C GLY A 203 -13.02 19.64 -9.21
N THR A 204 -13.57 19.29 -8.03
CA THR A 204 -12.84 18.52 -7.02
C THR A 204 -12.71 17.06 -7.45
N ASP A 205 -11.49 16.51 -7.39
CA ASP A 205 -11.20 15.10 -7.61
C ASP A 205 -11.20 14.31 -6.30
N ALA A 206 -11.67 13.06 -6.33
CA ALA A 206 -11.61 12.14 -5.21
C ALA A 206 -11.36 10.70 -5.65
N ILE A 207 -10.65 9.92 -4.81
CA ILE A 207 -10.53 8.48 -4.93
C ILE A 207 -11.42 7.85 -3.89
N VAL A 208 -12.36 7.02 -4.34
CA VAL A 208 -13.39 6.42 -3.48
C VAL A 208 -13.51 4.91 -3.74
N GLY A 209 -13.99 4.16 -2.75
CA GLY A 209 -14.40 2.77 -2.98
C GLY A 209 -15.51 2.69 -4.01
N GLY A 210 -15.44 1.73 -4.93
CA GLY A 210 -16.40 1.58 -6.02
C GLY A 210 -17.83 1.37 -5.56
N SER A 211 -18.03 0.74 -4.40
CA SER A 211 -19.36 0.58 -3.79
C SER A 211 -20.06 1.90 -3.43
N ARG A 212 -19.34 3.02 -3.45
CA ARG A 212 -19.90 4.36 -3.20
C ARG A 212 -20.34 5.08 -4.47
N VAL A 213 -20.01 4.50 -5.64
CA VAL A 213 -20.30 5.07 -6.96
C VAL A 213 -21.60 4.50 -7.49
N GLU A 214 -22.59 5.35 -7.68
CA GLU A 214 -23.85 5.06 -8.37
C GLU A 214 -23.71 5.52 -9.83
N ARG A 215 -23.60 4.57 -10.78
CA ARG A 215 -23.57 4.86 -12.21
C ARG A 215 -24.95 5.24 -12.70
N LEU A 216 -25.05 6.29 -13.52
CA LEU A 216 -26.33 6.85 -13.99
C LEU A 216 -26.66 6.47 -15.45
N GLY A 217 -25.91 5.56 -16.03
CA GLY A 217 -26.09 5.09 -17.41
C GLY A 217 -26.86 3.78 -17.51
#